data_1efea811dd7a96d3b45629c36d48d976
#
_entry.id   1efea811dd7a96d3b45629c36d48d976
#
_cell.length_a   1.000
_cell.length_b   1.000
_cell.length_c   1.000
_cell.angle_alpha   90.00
_cell.angle_beta   90.00
_cell.angle_gamma   90.00
#
_symmetry.space_group_name_H-M   'P 1'
#
loop_
_entity.id
_entity.type
_entity.pdbx_description
1 polymer ?
#
loop_
_entity_poly.entity_id
_entity_poly.type
_entity_poly.pdbx_seq_one_letter_code
_entity_poly.pdbx_strand_id
1 'polypeptide(L)'
;AMKDVMAFWLDRGCDGFRVDMAGSLVKNDPGNEQTIRLWQDMRAYLDEHYPDAVMVSEWGEADKSLRAGFHMDFLLHFGPSHYMDLFRCEHPYFSREGKGDIHAFVKAYRKNYELTSGKGLICPVSGNHDMQRMRKYLDPEEMKIAFAFLLSMPGAPFIYYGDEIGMRQLDLPSKEGGYERTGARTPMQWDGSGNAGFSTAEAGKLYLPQDPAADAPDAAAQQAQEGSLWREVQKLNQVRHATPALQAHGGIEFVYCQEDEYPLAYLRTAGSQRVLVIVNPAARETKFLYDGKLGKALYTLNGAPSQAHGIVTVPAASAAFVEVE
;
A
#
# COMPACT_ATOMS: atom_id res chain seq x y z
N ALA A 1 -16.70 -12.82 -26.94
CA ALA A 1 -17.51 -12.73 -25.70
C ALA A 1 -16.87 -11.82 -24.65
N MET A 2 -15.64 -12.14 -24.09
CA MET A 2 -15.05 -11.29 -23.06
C MET A 2 -14.71 -9.87 -23.56
N LYS A 3 -14.17 -9.73 -24.77
CA LYS A 3 -13.95 -8.42 -25.41
C LYS A 3 -15.25 -7.61 -25.55
N ASP A 4 -16.37 -8.27 -25.84
CA ASP A 4 -17.68 -7.60 -25.94
C ASP A 4 -18.18 -7.14 -24.55
N VAL A 5 -17.87 -7.89 -23.49
CA VAL A 5 -18.16 -7.48 -22.10
C VAL A 5 -17.31 -6.25 -21.71
N MET A 6 -16.03 -6.26 -22.08
CA MET A 6 -15.16 -5.10 -21.83
C MET A 6 -15.66 -3.86 -22.58
N ALA A 7 -15.95 -3.99 -23.87
CA ALA A 7 -16.50 -2.89 -24.68
C ALA A 7 -17.82 -2.37 -24.09
N PHE A 8 -18.73 -3.26 -23.67
CA PHE A 8 -20.00 -2.86 -23.08
C PHE A 8 -19.85 -1.91 -21.88
N TRP A 9 -18.88 -2.15 -21.00
CA TRP A 9 -18.66 -1.30 -19.83
C TRP A 9 -17.87 -0.03 -20.16
N LEU A 10 -16.88 -0.12 -21.04
CA LEU A 10 -16.08 1.04 -21.48
C LEU A 10 -16.95 2.03 -22.27
N ASP A 11 -17.85 1.55 -23.14
CA ASP A 11 -18.83 2.39 -23.86
C ASP A 11 -19.81 3.10 -22.92
N ARG A 12 -19.92 2.65 -21.68
CA ARG A 12 -20.75 3.26 -20.61
C ARG A 12 -19.97 4.18 -19.67
N GLY A 13 -18.69 4.41 -19.98
CA GLY A 13 -17.86 5.36 -19.26
C GLY A 13 -17.02 4.74 -18.10
N CYS A 14 -16.80 3.43 -18.09
CA CYS A 14 -15.76 2.86 -17.24
C CYS A 14 -14.38 3.23 -17.77
N ASP A 15 -13.41 3.48 -16.86
CA ASP A 15 -12.03 3.82 -17.20
C ASP A 15 -11.11 2.59 -17.25
N GLY A 16 -11.62 1.42 -16.92
CA GLY A 16 -10.83 0.19 -16.94
C GLY A 16 -11.35 -0.90 -16.00
N PHE A 17 -10.48 -1.88 -15.69
CA PHE A 17 -10.86 -3.08 -14.96
C PHE A 17 -9.84 -3.49 -13.90
N ARG A 18 -10.32 -3.84 -12.72
CA ARG A 18 -9.62 -4.73 -11.80
C ARG A 18 -10.00 -6.16 -12.17
N VAL A 19 -9.01 -6.99 -12.43
CA VAL A 19 -9.20 -8.36 -12.90
C VAL A 19 -8.92 -9.34 -11.77
N ASP A 20 -9.98 -10.01 -11.35
CA ASP A 20 -9.95 -11.06 -10.33
C ASP A 20 -9.18 -12.28 -10.80
N MET A 21 -8.35 -12.85 -9.93
CA MET A 21 -7.60 -14.10 -10.17
C MET A 21 -6.96 -14.19 -11.56
N ALA A 22 -6.37 -13.09 -12.04
CA ALA A 22 -5.90 -12.95 -13.42
C ALA A 22 -4.91 -14.05 -13.86
N GLY A 23 -4.10 -14.57 -12.93
CA GLY A 23 -3.10 -15.60 -13.18
C GLY A 23 -3.65 -17.01 -13.33
N SER A 24 -4.95 -17.25 -13.12
CA SER A 24 -5.52 -18.60 -13.03
C SER A 24 -6.56 -18.94 -14.12
N LEU A 25 -6.62 -18.16 -15.20
CA LEU A 25 -7.65 -18.34 -16.24
C LEU A 25 -7.48 -19.63 -17.04
N VAL A 26 -6.27 -19.96 -17.42
CA VAL A 26 -6.00 -21.19 -18.16
C VAL A 26 -5.54 -22.27 -17.20
N LYS A 27 -6.22 -23.41 -17.18
CA LYS A 27 -5.86 -24.53 -16.30
C LYS A 27 -4.75 -25.38 -16.92
N ASN A 28 -3.93 -26.00 -16.06
CA ASN A 28 -2.77 -26.82 -16.47
C ASN A 28 -1.79 -26.05 -17.38
N ASP A 29 -1.54 -24.79 -17.06
CA ASP A 29 -0.67 -23.87 -17.79
C ASP A 29 0.63 -23.59 -16.99
N PRO A 30 1.65 -24.47 -17.05
CA PRO A 30 2.89 -24.26 -16.34
C PRO A 30 3.57 -22.96 -16.79
N GLY A 31 3.95 -22.11 -15.83
CA GLY A 31 4.55 -20.81 -16.11
C GLY A 31 3.59 -19.73 -16.62
N ASN A 32 2.28 -20.03 -16.72
CA ASN A 32 1.22 -19.11 -17.16
C ASN A 32 1.36 -18.64 -18.64
N GLU A 33 2.01 -19.41 -19.51
CA GLU A 33 2.29 -18.96 -20.88
C GLU A 33 1.01 -18.75 -21.71
N GLN A 34 -0.01 -19.61 -21.57
CA GLN A 34 -1.27 -19.43 -22.28
C GLN A 34 -2.13 -18.33 -21.65
N THR A 35 -2.12 -18.22 -20.34
CA THR A 35 -2.77 -17.12 -19.59
C THR A 35 -2.19 -15.78 -20.02
N ILE A 36 -0.87 -15.67 -20.14
CA ILE A 36 -0.16 -14.46 -20.60
C ILE A 36 -0.60 -14.11 -22.04
N ARG A 37 -0.61 -15.07 -22.96
CA ARG A 37 -1.06 -14.84 -24.36
C ARG A 37 -2.50 -14.38 -24.43
N LEU A 38 -3.38 -14.96 -23.61
CA LEU A 38 -4.78 -14.56 -23.55
C LEU A 38 -4.92 -13.09 -23.13
N TRP A 39 -4.19 -12.65 -22.09
CA TRP A 39 -4.23 -11.28 -21.66
C TRP A 39 -3.57 -10.31 -22.64
N GLN A 40 -2.51 -10.72 -23.33
CA GLN A 40 -1.91 -9.94 -24.42
C GLN A 40 -2.90 -9.67 -25.55
N ASP A 41 -3.73 -10.66 -25.91
CA ASP A 41 -4.80 -10.48 -26.90
C ASP A 41 -5.90 -9.51 -26.41
N MET A 42 -6.26 -9.58 -25.12
CA MET A 42 -7.19 -8.61 -24.50
C MET A 42 -6.58 -7.20 -24.46
N ARG A 43 -5.30 -7.09 -24.10
CA ARG A 43 -4.60 -5.81 -24.06
C ARG A 43 -4.49 -5.19 -25.46
N ALA A 44 -4.13 -5.95 -26.47
CA ALA A 44 -4.08 -5.46 -27.85
C ALA A 44 -5.43 -4.90 -28.32
N TYR A 45 -6.53 -5.56 -27.95
CA TYR A 45 -7.87 -5.07 -28.22
C TYR A 45 -8.17 -3.74 -27.54
N LEU A 46 -7.75 -3.58 -26.26
CA LEU A 46 -7.93 -2.30 -25.55
C LEU A 46 -7.08 -1.19 -26.16
N ASP A 47 -5.82 -1.45 -26.47
CA ASP A 47 -4.92 -0.46 -27.10
C ASP A 47 -5.45 0.05 -28.43
N GLU A 48 -6.15 -0.83 -29.20
CA GLU A 48 -6.74 -0.46 -30.50
C GLU A 48 -8.04 0.32 -30.37
N HIS A 49 -8.93 -0.05 -29.42
CA HIS A 49 -10.30 0.48 -29.37
C HIS A 49 -10.56 1.43 -28.18
N TYR A 50 -9.79 1.29 -27.09
CA TYR A 50 -9.96 2.02 -25.82
C TYR A 50 -8.59 2.37 -25.22
N PRO A 51 -7.76 3.19 -25.89
CA PRO A 51 -6.35 3.42 -25.51
C PRO A 51 -6.15 4.04 -24.13
N ASP A 52 -7.17 4.69 -23.58
CA ASP A 52 -7.14 5.27 -22.24
C ASP A 52 -7.57 4.29 -21.13
N ALA A 53 -8.03 3.08 -21.50
CA ALA A 53 -8.49 2.11 -20.52
C ALA A 53 -7.32 1.44 -19.78
N VAL A 54 -7.49 1.24 -18.47
CA VAL A 54 -6.48 0.69 -17.58
C VAL A 54 -6.87 -0.70 -17.07
N MET A 55 -5.91 -1.63 -17.00
CA MET A 55 -6.09 -2.91 -16.34
C MET A 55 -5.15 -3.06 -15.14
N VAL A 56 -5.71 -3.42 -13.99
CA VAL A 56 -4.96 -3.84 -12.81
C VAL A 56 -5.30 -5.30 -12.49
N SER A 57 -4.29 -6.12 -12.30
CA SER A 57 -4.46 -7.55 -12.02
C SER A 57 -4.44 -7.84 -10.52
N GLU A 58 -5.24 -8.80 -10.12
CA GLU A 58 -5.01 -9.55 -8.91
C GLU A 58 -4.25 -10.83 -9.29
N TRP A 59 -2.92 -10.73 -9.30
CA TRP A 59 -2.05 -11.85 -9.65
C TRP A 59 -0.98 -12.10 -8.58
N GLY A 60 -0.29 -11.04 -8.14
CA GLY A 60 0.75 -11.11 -7.13
C GLY A 60 2.10 -11.61 -7.63
N GLU A 61 2.25 -11.77 -8.95
CA GLU A 61 3.50 -12.07 -9.65
C GLU A 61 3.70 -11.04 -10.76
N ALA A 62 4.17 -9.85 -10.36
CA ALA A 62 4.21 -8.67 -11.23
C ALA A 62 5.01 -8.89 -12.53
N ASP A 63 6.05 -9.71 -12.52
CA ASP A 63 6.82 -10.05 -13.72
C ASP A 63 5.96 -10.75 -14.78
N LYS A 64 5.08 -11.66 -14.38
CA LYS A 64 4.14 -12.36 -15.28
C LYS A 64 2.99 -11.46 -15.69
N SER A 65 2.39 -10.77 -14.73
CA SER A 65 1.25 -9.89 -14.94
C SER A 65 1.59 -8.77 -15.93
N LEU A 66 2.67 -8.03 -15.71
CA LEU A 66 3.06 -6.93 -16.60
C LEU A 66 3.52 -7.44 -17.97
N ARG A 67 4.14 -8.63 -18.05
CA ARG A 67 4.42 -9.30 -19.31
C ARG A 67 3.15 -9.70 -20.06
N ALA A 68 2.09 -10.01 -19.32
CA ALA A 68 0.77 -10.30 -19.89
C ALA A 68 0.04 -9.06 -20.42
N GLY A 69 0.57 -7.86 -20.20
CA GLY A 69 0.00 -6.61 -20.72
C GLY A 69 -0.84 -5.84 -19.70
N PHE A 70 -0.88 -6.24 -18.44
CA PHE A 70 -1.49 -5.40 -17.40
C PHE A 70 -0.67 -4.13 -17.19
N HIS A 71 -1.35 -3.03 -16.87
CA HIS A 71 -0.71 -1.77 -16.53
C HIS A 71 -0.16 -1.79 -15.10
N MET A 72 -0.82 -2.57 -14.23
CA MET A 72 -0.53 -2.63 -12.80
C MET A 72 -0.79 -4.02 -12.25
N ASP A 73 -0.04 -4.40 -11.20
CA ASP A 73 -0.30 -5.58 -10.39
C ASP A 73 -0.22 -5.25 -8.90
N PHE A 74 -1.05 -5.88 -8.07
CA PHE A 74 -1.04 -5.66 -6.64
C PHE A 74 0.07 -6.43 -5.92
N LEU A 75 0.69 -5.79 -4.90
CA LEU A 75 1.41 -6.50 -3.86
C LEU A 75 0.38 -7.21 -2.96
N LEU A 76 0.24 -8.51 -3.16
CA LEU A 76 -0.75 -9.30 -2.44
C LEU A 76 -0.19 -9.87 -1.13
N HIS A 77 -1.10 -10.24 -0.24
CA HIS A 77 -0.79 -10.83 1.06
C HIS A 77 -0.39 -12.32 0.98
N PHE A 78 -0.53 -12.95 -0.16
CA PHE A 78 -0.09 -14.32 -0.41
C PHE A 78 1.07 -14.35 -1.41
N GLY A 79 1.75 -15.50 -1.50
CA GLY A 79 2.90 -15.67 -2.38
C GLY A 79 4.22 -15.23 -1.76
N PRO A 80 5.29 -15.21 -2.55
CA PRO A 80 6.66 -15.05 -2.06
C PRO A 80 7.06 -13.58 -1.82
N SER A 81 6.10 -12.66 -1.73
CA SER A 81 6.37 -11.22 -1.62
C SER A 81 6.86 -10.79 -0.24
N HIS A 82 6.60 -11.58 0.82
CA HIS A 82 6.84 -11.20 2.20
C HIS A 82 6.12 -9.92 2.64
N TYR A 83 5.05 -9.53 1.92
CA TYR A 83 4.32 -8.29 2.19
C TYR A 83 3.55 -8.33 3.53
N MET A 84 3.16 -9.52 3.98
CA MET A 84 2.51 -9.73 5.28
C MET A 84 3.43 -9.39 6.45
N ASP A 85 4.73 -9.64 6.32
CA ASP A 85 5.72 -9.44 7.37
C ASP A 85 5.82 -7.94 7.78
N LEU A 86 5.38 -7.04 6.89
CA LEU A 86 5.38 -5.62 7.15
C LEU A 86 4.30 -5.20 8.16
N PHE A 87 3.09 -5.79 8.06
CA PHE A 87 1.91 -5.24 8.73
C PHE A 87 1.05 -6.28 9.48
N ARG A 88 1.14 -7.58 9.15
CA ARG A 88 0.13 -8.60 9.51
C ARG A 88 0.74 -9.94 9.87
N CYS A 89 1.70 -9.95 10.77
CA CYS A 89 2.29 -11.14 11.36
C CYS A 89 2.40 -10.98 12.88
N GLU A 90 2.98 -11.92 13.58
CA GLU A 90 3.17 -11.86 15.04
C GLU A 90 4.05 -10.66 15.45
N HIS A 91 5.10 -10.38 14.66
CA HIS A 91 6.00 -9.25 14.86
C HIS A 91 6.11 -8.41 13.58
N PRO A 92 5.11 -7.54 13.26
CA PRO A 92 5.16 -6.73 12.07
C PRO A 92 6.36 -5.78 12.09
N TYR A 93 7.01 -5.59 10.92
CA TYR A 93 8.11 -4.62 10.84
C TYR A 93 7.70 -3.22 11.31
N PHE A 94 6.47 -2.80 11.00
CA PHE A 94 5.95 -1.48 11.38
C PHE A 94 5.45 -1.39 12.82
N SER A 95 5.57 -2.45 13.63
CA SER A 95 5.32 -2.35 15.06
C SER A 95 6.47 -1.67 15.79
N ARG A 96 6.12 -0.84 16.78
CA ARG A 96 7.09 -0.17 17.66
C ARG A 96 7.91 -1.13 18.52
N GLU A 97 7.51 -2.39 18.63
CA GLU A 97 8.29 -3.42 19.32
C GLU A 97 9.70 -3.56 18.73
N GLY A 98 9.88 -3.26 17.44
CA GLY A 98 11.17 -3.31 16.76
C GLY A 98 11.77 -4.72 16.73
N LYS A 99 10.93 -5.72 16.46
CA LYS A 99 11.28 -7.15 16.36
C LYS A 99 11.03 -7.74 14.97
N GLY A 100 10.34 -7.01 14.09
CA GLY A 100 10.05 -7.45 12.73
C GLY A 100 11.25 -7.27 11.80
N ASP A 101 11.26 -8.02 10.71
CA ASP A 101 12.26 -7.93 9.64
C ASP A 101 11.61 -7.52 8.31
N ILE A 102 12.26 -6.59 7.59
CA ILE A 102 11.83 -6.13 6.26
C ILE A 102 12.74 -6.66 5.14
N HIS A 103 13.85 -7.29 5.49
CA HIS A 103 14.88 -7.68 4.52
C HIS A 103 14.36 -8.65 3.46
N ALA A 104 13.57 -9.65 3.86
CA ALA A 104 12.97 -10.62 2.93
C ALA A 104 12.04 -9.94 1.91
N PHE A 105 11.21 -9.00 2.36
CA PHE A 105 10.36 -8.19 1.47
C PHE A 105 11.21 -7.35 0.51
N VAL A 106 12.19 -6.61 0.99
CA VAL A 106 13.04 -5.75 0.15
C VAL A 106 13.77 -6.56 -0.91
N LYS A 107 14.27 -7.76 -0.57
CA LYS A 107 14.93 -8.67 -1.52
C LYS A 107 13.96 -9.13 -2.62
N ALA A 108 12.75 -9.54 -2.26
CA ALA A 108 11.71 -9.93 -3.22
C ALA A 108 11.25 -8.75 -4.08
N TYR A 109 11.04 -7.58 -3.46
CA TYR A 109 10.63 -6.35 -4.15
C TYR A 109 11.66 -5.87 -5.17
N ARG A 110 12.96 -5.81 -4.80
CA ARG A 110 14.04 -5.44 -5.72
C ARG A 110 14.03 -6.29 -6.98
N LYS A 111 13.98 -7.61 -6.82
CA LYS A 111 13.94 -8.55 -7.95
C LYS A 111 12.74 -8.27 -8.86
N ASN A 112 11.54 -8.11 -8.30
CA ASN A 112 10.34 -7.81 -9.07
C ASN A 112 10.44 -6.43 -9.75
N TYR A 113 10.92 -5.42 -9.05
CA TYR A 113 11.09 -4.07 -9.59
C TYR A 113 12.04 -4.04 -10.79
N GLU A 114 13.20 -4.73 -10.71
CA GLU A 114 14.15 -4.85 -11.80
C GLU A 114 13.55 -5.54 -13.03
N LEU A 115 12.80 -6.63 -12.84
CA LEU A 115 12.15 -7.37 -13.92
C LEU A 115 11.01 -6.59 -14.61
N THR A 116 10.38 -5.67 -13.89
CA THR A 116 9.17 -4.96 -14.33
C THR A 116 9.40 -3.49 -14.67
N SER A 117 10.59 -2.96 -14.42
CA SER A 117 10.93 -1.55 -14.68
C SER A 117 10.59 -1.13 -16.11
N GLY A 118 9.81 -0.06 -16.23
CA GLY A 118 9.35 0.48 -17.52
C GLY A 118 8.22 -0.31 -18.21
N LYS A 119 7.74 -1.42 -17.62
CA LYS A 119 6.65 -2.24 -18.21
C LYS A 119 5.28 -1.96 -17.58
N GLY A 120 5.25 -1.43 -16.38
CA GLY A 120 4.04 -1.13 -15.62
C GLY A 120 4.36 -0.86 -14.15
N LEU A 121 3.35 -0.88 -13.30
CA LEU A 121 3.47 -0.50 -11.90
C LEU A 121 3.20 -1.68 -10.95
N ILE A 122 4.00 -1.78 -9.89
CA ILE A 122 3.71 -2.62 -8.73
C ILE A 122 2.96 -1.74 -7.73
N CYS A 123 1.76 -2.17 -7.30
CA CYS A 123 0.88 -1.37 -6.48
C CYS A 123 0.92 -1.80 -5.01
N PRO A 124 1.52 -1.00 -4.10
CA PRO A 124 1.40 -1.25 -2.67
C PRO A 124 -0.05 -1.01 -2.21
N VAL A 125 -0.54 -1.86 -1.31
CA VAL A 125 -1.90 -1.78 -0.77
C VAL A 125 -1.87 -1.64 0.74
N SER A 126 -2.73 -0.81 1.33
CA SER A 126 -2.90 -0.79 2.79
C SER A 126 -3.64 -2.04 3.27
N GLY A 127 -4.58 -2.51 2.48
CA GLY A 127 -5.39 -3.68 2.71
C GLY A 127 -6.29 -3.98 1.52
N ASN A 128 -7.09 -5.02 1.65
CA ASN A 128 -8.16 -5.34 0.72
C ASN A 128 -9.28 -6.13 1.43
N HIS A 129 -10.34 -6.48 0.69
CA HIS A 129 -11.51 -7.19 1.20
C HIS A 129 -11.25 -8.66 1.55
N ASP A 130 -10.08 -9.20 1.27
CA ASP A 130 -9.70 -10.60 1.49
C ASP A 130 -8.65 -10.78 2.58
N MET A 131 -8.16 -9.69 3.19
CA MET A 131 -7.22 -9.74 4.29
C MET A 131 -7.75 -9.02 5.53
N GLN A 132 -7.19 -9.35 6.68
CA GLN A 132 -7.48 -8.66 7.93
C GLN A 132 -7.00 -7.21 7.86
N ARG A 133 -7.68 -6.30 8.56
CA ARG A 133 -7.28 -4.90 8.62
C ARG A 133 -5.92 -4.73 9.30
N MET A 134 -5.15 -3.77 8.86
CA MET A 134 -3.85 -3.38 9.44
C MET A 134 -3.99 -3.05 10.93
N ARG A 135 -5.12 -2.42 11.33
CA ARG A 135 -5.44 -2.03 12.71
C ARG A 135 -5.60 -3.21 13.68
N LYS A 136 -5.63 -4.45 13.20
CA LYS A 136 -5.57 -5.65 14.06
C LYS A 136 -4.19 -5.83 14.70
N TYR A 137 -3.14 -5.38 14.02
CA TYR A 137 -1.75 -5.63 14.37
C TYR A 137 -0.98 -4.37 14.76
N LEU A 138 -1.37 -3.23 14.21
CA LEU A 138 -0.72 -1.94 14.41
C LEU A 138 -1.68 -0.96 15.07
N ASP A 139 -1.20 -0.13 15.97
CA ASP A 139 -1.99 0.99 16.48
C ASP A 139 -1.98 2.20 15.51
N PRO A 140 -2.82 3.23 15.72
CA PRO A 140 -2.87 4.36 14.80
C PRO A 140 -1.55 5.11 14.64
N GLU A 141 -0.69 5.18 15.66
CA GLU A 141 0.61 5.87 15.56
C GLU A 141 1.60 5.05 14.73
N GLU A 142 1.60 3.73 14.87
CA GLU A 142 2.35 2.81 14.03
C GLU A 142 1.87 2.85 12.57
N MET A 143 0.55 2.95 12.36
CA MET A 143 -0.04 3.07 11.03
C MET A 143 0.40 4.35 10.31
N LYS A 144 0.64 5.47 11.00
CA LYS A 144 1.18 6.69 10.37
C LYS A 144 2.53 6.43 9.70
N ILE A 145 3.42 5.67 10.36
CA ILE A 145 4.73 5.31 9.79
C ILE A 145 4.56 4.30 8.63
N ALA A 146 3.65 3.35 8.77
CA ALA A 146 3.31 2.42 7.71
C ALA A 146 2.77 3.16 6.46
N PHE A 147 1.90 4.16 6.63
CA PHE A 147 1.44 5.00 5.52
C PHE A 147 2.55 5.87 4.93
N ALA A 148 3.51 6.36 5.74
CA ALA A 148 4.68 7.06 5.21
C ALA A 148 5.48 6.16 4.25
N PHE A 149 5.66 4.89 4.58
CA PHE A 149 6.25 3.89 3.68
C PHE A 149 5.36 3.67 2.44
N LEU A 150 4.09 3.31 2.60
CA LEU A 150 3.19 3.00 1.49
C LEU A 150 3.10 4.14 0.48
N LEU A 151 2.96 5.38 0.96
CA LEU A 151 2.78 6.56 0.12
C LEU A 151 4.10 7.15 -0.42
N SER A 152 5.25 6.61 -0.04
CA SER A 152 6.55 6.97 -0.61
C SER A 152 7.14 5.90 -1.54
N MET A 153 6.57 4.70 -1.61
CA MET A 153 6.97 3.67 -2.57
C MET A 153 6.60 4.03 -4.02
N PRO A 154 7.35 3.52 -5.03
CA PRO A 154 6.92 3.58 -6.43
C PRO A 154 5.58 2.86 -6.65
N GLY A 155 4.97 3.09 -7.81
CA GLY A 155 3.69 2.49 -8.17
C GLY A 155 2.49 3.32 -7.71
N ALA A 156 1.29 2.79 -7.89
CA ALA A 156 0.05 3.40 -7.46
C ALA A 156 -0.38 2.80 -6.11
N PRO A 157 -0.35 3.55 -5.00
CA PRO A 157 -0.81 3.05 -3.71
C PRO A 157 -2.33 2.93 -3.71
N PHE A 158 -2.83 1.79 -3.23
CA PHE A 158 -4.25 1.54 -3.02
C PHE A 158 -4.55 1.54 -1.52
N ILE A 159 -5.40 2.47 -1.09
CA ILE A 159 -5.85 2.54 0.30
C ILE A 159 -7.19 1.83 0.38
N TYR A 160 -7.27 0.77 1.18
CA TYR A 160 -8.53 0.10 1.46
C TYR A 160 -9.37 0.98 2.38
N TYR A 161 -10.65 1.19 2.05
CA TYR A 161 -11.52 2.10 2.78
C TYR A 161 -11.49 1.83 4.29
N GLY A 162 -11.40 2.90 5.05
CA GLY A 162 -11.36 2.86 6.51
C GLY A 162 -9.98 2.59 7.12
N ASP A 163 -8.98 2.14 6.34
CA ASP A 163 -7.61 2.03 6.86
C ASP A 163 -7.03 3.41 7.15
N GLU A 164 -7.42 4.44 6.38
CA GLU A 164 -7.02 5.84 6.56
C GLU A 164 -7.54 6.49 7.84
N ILE A 165 -8.54 5.88 8.46
CA ILE A 165 -9.05 6.29 9.78
C ILE A 165 -8.76 5.25 10.88
N GLY A 166 -8.07 4.16 10.53
CA GLY A 166 -7.75 3.09 11.47
C GLY A 166 -8.96 2.26 11.90
N MET A 167 -9.92 1.97 11.00
CA MET A 167 -11.02 1.05 11.29
C MET A 167 -10.50 -0.30 11.78
N ARG A 168 -11.13 -0.81 12.83
CA ARG A 168 -10.73 -2.05 13.48
C ARG A 168 -11.19 -3.29 12.70
N GLN A 169 -10.40 -4.36 12.78
CA GLN A 169 -10.87 -5.71 12.44
C GLN A 169 -11.88 -6.15 13.50
N LEU A 170 -13.10 -6.46 13.10
CA LEU A 170 -14.07 -7.04 14.03
C LEU A 170 -13.97 -8.57 14.02
N ASP A 171 -14.14 -9.19 15.18
CA ASP A 171 -14.23 -10.63 15.29
C ASP A 171 -15.65 -11.07 14.96
N LEU A 172 -15.89 -11.37 13.70
CA LEU A 172 -17.19 -11.76 13.18
C LEU A 172 -17.12 -13.14 12.54
N PRO A 173 -18.16 -13.99 12.72
CA PRO A 173 -18.26 -15.26 12.00
C PRO A 173 -18.16 -15.05 10.50
N SER A 174 -17.43 -15.92 9.82
CA SER A 174 -17.38 -15.87 8.36
C SER A 174 -18.77 -16.11 7.76
N LYS A 175 -19.25 -15.18 6.94
CA LYS A 175 -20.51 -15.31 6.20
C LYS A 175 -20.33 -15.85 4.78
N GLU A 176 -19.12 -15.79 4.25
CA GLU A 176 -18.84 -16.02 2.82
C GLU A 176 -17.89 -17.18 2.58
N GLY A 177 -17.64 -18.00 3.60
CA GLY A 177 -16.70 -19.11 3.56
C GLY A 177 -15.23 -18.64 3.46
N GLY A 178 -14.29 -19.52 3.77
CA GLY A 178 -12.85 -19.21 3.73
C GLY A 178 -12.47 -18.02 4.61
N TYR A 179 -11.27 -17.83 4.93
CA TYR A 179 -10.57 -16.73 5.63
C TYR A 179 -11.37 -15.84 6.60
N GLU A 180 -10.71 -15.35 7.65
CA GLU A 180 -11.23 -14.38 8.64
C GLU A 180 -11.38 -12.96 8.04
N ARG A 181 -12.01 -12.85 6.87
CA ARG A 181 -12.12 -11.59 6.12
C ARG A 181 -13.39 -10.79 6.43
N THR A 182 -14.42 -11.44 6.96
CA THR A 182 -15.72 -10.79 7.21
C THR A 182 -15.58 -9.52 8.07
N GLY A 183 -14.74 -9.56 9.10
CA GLY A 183 -14.50 -8.42 9.99
C GLY A 183 -13.73 -7.24 9.35
N ALA A 184 -13.15 -7.43 8.17
CA ALA A 184 -12.54 -6.34 7.39
C ALA A 184 -13.53 -5.64 6.47
N ARG A 185 -14.74 -6.19 6.28
CA ARG A 185 -15.76 -5.72 5.33
C ARG A 185 -16.91 -4.96 6.00
N THR A 186 -16.75 -4.55 7.26
CA THR A 186 -17.75 -3.79 7.99
C THR A 186 -18.01 -2.43 7.33
N PRO A 187 -19.22 -1.86 7.47
CA PRO A 187 -19.56 -0.58 6.86
C PRO A 187 -18.60 0.54 7.26
N MET A 188 -18.33 1.46 6.33
CA MET A 188 -17.49 2.65 6.59
C MET A 188 -18.09 3.48 7.73
N GLN A 189 -17.22 4.03 8.57
CA GLN A 189 -17.57 4.88 9.71
C GLN A 189 -17.34 6.35 9.32
N TRP A 190 -18.41 7.02 8.86
CA TRP A 190 -18.33 8.38 8.35
C TRP A 190 -18.41 9.44 9.44
N ASP A 191 -19.34 9.27 10.41
CA ASP A 191 -19.60 10.24 11.47
C ASP A 191 -20.30 9.59 12.69
N GLY A 192 -20.59 10.38 13.72
CA GLY A 192 -21.27 9.92 14.93
C GLY A 192 -22.79 9.73 14.82
N SER A 193 -23.38 9.81 13.64
CA SER A 193 -24.83 9.62 13.44
C SER A 193 -25.23 8.14 13.39
N GLY A 194 -26.54 7.86 13.23
CA GLY A 194 -27.05 6.48 13.14
C GLY A 194 -26.33 5.68 12.07
N ASN A 195 -25.97 4.42 12.37
CA ASN A 195 -25.14 3.56 11.53
C ASN A 195 -23.82 4.22 11.10
N ALA A 196 -23.24 5.08 11.92
CA ALA A 196 -22.03 5.84 11.64
C ALA A 196 -22.09 6.59 10.28
N GLY A 197 -23.25 7.14 9.92
CA GLY A 197 -23.48 7.83 8.66
C GLY A 197 -23.48 6.94 7.40
N PHE A 198 -23.34 5.63 7.55
CA PHE A 198 -23.26 4.71 6.40
C PHE A 198 -24.63 4.48 5.73
N SER A 199 -25.70 4.38 6.50
CA SER A 199 -27.03 4.04 5.98
C SER A 199 -28.15 4.57 6.85
N THR A 200 -29.28 4.93 6.25
CA THR A 200 -30.54 5.31 6.93
C THR A 200 -31.39 4.09 7.30
N ALA A 201 -30.97 2.87 6.99
CA ALA A 201 -31.67 1.65 7.36
C ALA A 201 -31.67 1.44 8.88
N GLU A 202 -32.59 0.62 9.38
CA GLU A 202 -32.54 0.14 10.77
C GLU A 202 -31.22 -0.65 10.98
N ALA A 203 -30.54 -0.42 12.11
CA ALA A 203 -29.22 -1.02 12.38
C ALA A 203 -29.21 -2.55 12.27
N GLY A 204 -30.29 -3.22 12.72
CA GLY A 204 -30.44 -4.67 12.61
C GLY A 204 -30.59 -5.22 11.18
N LYS A 205 -30.76 -4.35 10.18
CA LYS A 205 -30.87 -4.72 8.75
C LYS A 205 -29.57 -4.55 7.96
N LEU A 206 -28.50 -4.03 8.57
CA LEU A 206 -27.22 -3.99 7.93
C LEU A 206 -26.68 -5.41 7.73
N TYR A 207 -26.03 -5.66 6.59
CA TYR A 207 -25.42 -6.97 6.28
C TYR A 207 -24.35 -7.36 7.32
N LEU A 208 -23.49 -6.40 7.69
CA LEU A 208 -22.51 -6.51 8.76
C LEU A 208 -22.73 -5.36 9.77
N PRO A 209 -22.44 -5.58 11.05
CA PRO A 209 -22.59 -4.55 12.07
C PRO A 209 -21.52 -3.46 11.93
N GLN A 210 -21.81 -2.31 12.52
CA GLN A 210 -20.82 -1.29 12.84
C GLN A 210 -19.94 -1.74 14.02
N ASP A 211 -18.77 -1.12 14.19
CA ASP A 211 -17.94 -1.27 15.37
C ASP A 211 -18.72 -0.75 16.61
N PRO A 212 -19.01 -1.62 17.59
CA PRO A 212 -19.84 -1.23 18.74
C PRO A 212 -19.07 -0.45 19.82
N ALA A 213 -17.78 -0.27 19.67
CA ALA A 213 -16.96 0.35 20.71
C ALA A 213 -17.20 1.88 20.76
N ALA A 214 -17.23 2.43 21.97
CA ALA A 214 -17.46 3.87 22.17
C ALA A 214 -16.36 4.77 21.57
N ASP A 215 -15.18 4.22 21.36
CA ASP A 215 -14.03 4.87 20.74
C ASP A 215 -13.79 4.40 19.29
N ALA A 216 -14.83 3.89 18.63
CA ALA A 216 -14.77 3.53 17.22
C ALA A 216 -14.37 4.77 16.39
N PRO A 217 -13.35 4.66 15.50
CA PRO A 217 -12.92 5.80 14.72
C PRO A 217 -13.97 6.18 13.68
N ASP A 218 -14.17 7.47 13.44
CA ASP A 218 -14.97 7.96 12.33
C ASP A 218 -14.24 9.07 11.54
N ALA A 219 -14.62 9.22 10.28
CA ALA A 219 -13.96 10.14 9.37
C ALA A 219 -14.15 11.61 9.78
N ALA A 220 -15.34 12.01 10.21
CA ALA A 220 -15.65 13.38 10.59
C ALA A 220 -14.85 13.83 11.81
N ALA A 221 -14.79 12.99 12.85
CA ALA A 221 -13.99 13.27 14.04
C ALA A 221 -12.50 13.40 13.70
N GLN A 222 -11.94 12.50 12.90
CA GLN A 222 -10.54 12.55 12.53
C GLN A 222 -10.21 13.72 11.59
N GLN A 223 -11.12 14.13 10.73
CA GLN A 223 -10.95 15.35 9.94
C GLN A 223 -10.89 16.62 10.80
N ALA A 224 -11.59 16.64 11.91
CA ALA A 224 -11.58 17.75 12.86
C ALA A 224 -10.36 17.75 13.80
N GLN A 225 -9.78 16.56 14.04
CA GLN A 225 -8.68 16.36 15.01
C GLN A 225 -7.32 16.56 14.35
N GLU A 226 -6.55 17.55 14.82
CA GLU A 226 -5.16 17.72 14.42
C GLU A 226 -4.32 16.51 14.86
N GLY A 227 -3.39 16.08 13.98
CA GLY A 227 -2.51 14.93 14.26
C GLY A 227 -3.21 13.57 14.18
N SER A 228 -4.49 13.48 13.76
CA SER A 228 -5.15 12.21 13.51
C SER A 228 -4.49 11.41 12.38
N LEU A 229 -4.78 10.11 12.30
CA LEU A 229 -4.31 9.26 11.21
C LEU A 229 -4.78 9.78 9.84
N TRP A 230 -6.04 10.19 9.74
CA TRP A 230 -6.60 10.77 8.52
C TRP A 230 -5.84 12.02 8.05
N ARG A 231 -5.53 12.93 8.99
CA ARG A 231 -4.75 14.15 8.69
C ARG A 231 -3.34 13.83 8.24
N GLU A 232 -2.73 12.81 8.84
CA GLU A 232 -1.38 12.39 8.45
C GLU A 232 -1.37 11.74 7.06
N VAL A 233 -2.35 10.89 6.73
CA VAL A 233 -2.52 10.34 5.38
C VAL A 233 -2.77 11.45 4.36
N GLN A 234 -3.60 12.45 4.69
CA GLN A 234 -3.83 13.64 3.83
C GLN A 234 -2.49 14.38 3.56
N LYS A 235 -1.72 14.65 4.59
CA LYS A 235 -0.42 15.33 4.49
C LYS A 235 0.57 14.54 3.62
N LEU A 236 0.67 13.24 3.83
CA LEU A 236 1.52 12.35 3.04
C LEU A 236 1.13 12.36 1.56
N ASN A 237 -0.17 12.33 1.24
CA ASN A 237 -0.65 12.46 -0.13
C ASN A 237 -0.27 13.81 -0.75
N GLN A 238 -0.41 14.92 -0.01
CA GLN A 238 0.00 16.24 -0.49
C GLN A 238 1.50 16.29 -0.79
N VAL A 239 2.34 15.75 0.11
CA VAL A 239 3.79 15.66 -0.11
C VAL A 239 4.13 14.80 -1.32
N ARG A 240 3.48 13.63 -1.47
CA ARG A 240 3.66 12.76 -2.64
C ARG A 240 3.33 13.47 -3.95
N HIS A 241 2.19 14.16 -4.03
CA HIS A 241 1.77 14.88 -5.22
C HIS A 241 2.68 16.07 -5.55
N ALA A 242 3.20 16.77 -4.54
CA ALA A 242 4.10 17.90 -4.72
C ALA A 242 5.56 17.50 -5.05
N THR A 243 5.92 16.20 -4.92
CA THR A 243 7.31 15.72 -5.01
C THR A 243 7.43 14.70 -6.14
N PRO A 244 7.92 15.08 -7.33
CA PRO A 244 8.06 14.17 -8.49
C PRO A 244 8.80 12.87 -8.17
N ALA A 245 9.85 12.93 -7.37
CA ALA A 245 10.61 11.73 -6.95
C ALA A 245 9.76 10.71 -6.18
N LEU A 246 8.72 11.12 -5.47
CA LEU A 246 7.83 10.24 -4.70
C LEU A 246 6.66 9.68 -5.52
N GLN A 247 6.45 10.15 -6.76
CA GLN A 247 5.34 9.71 -7.60
C GLN A 247 5.56 8.30 -8.17
N ALA A 248 4.55 7.79 -8.90
CA ALA A 248 4.46 6.39 -9.33
C ALA A 248 5.69 5.90 -10.11
N HIS A 249 6.20 6.72 -11.01
CA HIS A 249 7.33 6.39 -11.89
C HIS A 249 8.70 6.81 -11.35
N GLY A 250 8.77 7.40 -10.15
CA GLY A 250 10.04 7.73 -9.51
C GLY A 250 10.87 6.46 -9.25
N GLY A 251 12.18 6.57 -9.46
CA GLY A 251 13.11 5.49 -9.17
C GLY A 251 13.21 5.18 -7.69
N ILE A 252 13.71 4.00 -7.35
CA ILE A 252 13.99 3.59 -5.97
C ILE A 252 15.33 2.87 -5.87
N GLU A 253 16.09 3.21 -4.83
CA GLU A 253 17.32 2.54 -4.43
C GLU A 253 17.34 2.38 -2.92
N PHE A 254 17.47 1.16 -2.42
CA PHE A 254 17.54 0.91 -0.97
C PHE A 254 18.97 1.21 -0.48
N VAL A 255 19.09 2.21 0.37
CA VAL A 255 20.34 2.72 0.93
C VAL A 255 20.74 1.94 2.18
N TYR A 256 19.78 1.68 3.06
CA TYR A 256 19.99 0.90 4.27
C TYR A 256 18.81 -0.04 4.50
N CYS A 257 19.11 -1.32 4.53
CA CYS A 257 18.18 -2.40 4.83
C CYS A 257 19.02 -3.61 5.27
N GLN A 258 19.11 -3.85 6.55
CA GLN A 258 19.85 -4.97 7.13
C GLN A 258 18.84 -5.93 7.79
N GLU A 259 19.20 -7.21 7.84
CA GLU A 259 18.41 -8.26 8.49
C GLU A 259 18.28 -7.96 9.98
N ASP A 260 17.05 -8.04 10.52
CA ASP A 260 16.72 -7.77 11.92
C ASP A 260 17.10 -6.35 12.43
N GLU A 261 17.36 -5.39 11.54
CA GLU A 261 17.78 -4.05 11.90
C GLU A 261 16.81 -2.95 11.46
N TYR A 262 16.97 -1.79 12.10
CA TYR A 262 16.25 -0.54 11.84
C TYR A 262 17.26 0.61 11.69
N PRO A 263 16.95 1.68 10.92
CA PRO A 263 15.72 1.91 10.16
C PRO A 263 15.75 1.21 8.80
N LEU A 264 14.67 1.35 8.02
CA LEU A 264 14.73 1.23 6.57
C LEU A 264 15.03 2.61 5.99
N ALA A 265 15.99 2.71 5.06
CA ALA A 265 16.22 3.92 4.28
C ALA A 265 16.37 3.61 2.79
N TYR A 266 15.71 4.41 1.96
CA TYR A 266 15.80 4.29 0.50
C TYR A 266 15.73 5.66 -0.17
N LEU A 267 16.37 5.75 -1.31
CA LEU A 267 16.39 6.92 -2.16
C LEU A 267 15.28 6.83 -3.21
N ARG A 268 14.53 7.90 -3.37
CA ARG A 268 13.58 8.10 -4.47
C ARG A 268 14.12 9.16 -5.42
N THR A 269 13.96 8.96 -6.72
CA THR A 269 14.57 9.84 -7.74
C THR A 269 13.60 10.16 -8.88
N ALA A 270 13.66 11.42 -9.37
CA ALA A 270 13.02 11.83 -10.62
C ALA A 270 13.81 13.00 -11.23
N GLY A 271 14.36 12.81 -12.42
CA GLY A 271 15.29 13.78 -13.00
C GLY A 271 16.46 14.05 -12.06
N SER A 272 16.66 15.32 -11.70
CA SER A 272 17.68 15.72 -10.71
C SER A 272 17.20 15.68 -9.26
N GLN A 273 15.90 15.49 -9.00
CA GLN A 273 15.40 15.44 -7.65
C GLN A 273 15.72 14.11 -6.97
N ARG A 274 16.28 14.18 -5.78
CA ARG A 274 16.65 13.02 -4.95
C ARG A 274 16.06 13.21 -3.55
N VAL A 275 15.31 12.23 -3.08
CA VAL A 275 14.65 12.26 -1.76
C VAL A 275 15.01 10.99 -1.00
N LEU A 276 15.69 11.13 0.11
CA LEU A 276 15.95 10.05 1.05
C LEU A 276 14.72 9.87 1.95
N VAL A 277 14.07 8.72 1.82
CA VAL A 277 12.99 8.28 2.70
C VAL A 277 13.60 7.44 3.80
N ILE A 278 13.27 7.76 5.05
CA ILE A 278 13.74 7.05 6.25
C ILE A 278 12.51 6.69 7.08
N VAL A 279 12.35 5.41 7.43
CA VAL A 279 11.29 4.95 8.32
C VAL A 279 11.89 4.12 9.46
N ASN A 280 11.65 4.57 10.69
CA ASN A 280 12.07 3.89 11.92
C ASN A 280 10.84 3.60 12.79
N PRO A 281 10.14 2.47 12.58
CA PRO A 281 9.00 2.11 13.44
C PRO A 281 9.39 1.83 14.89
N ALA A 282 10.61 1.32 15.12
CA ALA A 282 11.04 0.89 16.45
C ALA A 282 11.00 2.03 17.51
N ALA A 283 10.56 1.71 18.72
CA ALA A 283 10.50 2.66 19.84
C ALA A 283 11.88 2.97 20.43
N ARG A 284 12.90 3.03 19.57
CA ARG A 284 14.29 3.41 19.95
C ARG A 284 14.93 4.23 18.84
N GLU A 285 15.86 5.11 19.23
CA GLU A 285 16.76 5.79 18.29
C GLU A 285 17.58 4.75 17.51
N THR A 286 17.77 4.99 16.21
CA THR A 286 18.57 4.14 15.33
C THR A 286 19.58 4.98 14.54
N LYS A 287 20.61 4.31 13.98
CA LYS A 287 21.67 4.97 13.24
C LYS A 287 22.08 4.15 12.03
N PHE A 288 22.46 4.85 10.94
CA PHE A 288 23.05 4.22 9.79
C PHE A 288 24.07 5.14 9.10
N LEU A 289 24.98 4.58 8.31
CA LEU A 289 25.92 5.32 7.51
C LEU A 289 25.26 5.79 6.21
N TYR A 290 25.47 7.06 5.87
CA TYR A 290 25.03 7.65 4.62
C TYR A 290 26.05 8.67 4.12
N ASP A 291 26.63 8.42 2.94
CA ASP A 291 27.71 9.24 2.38
C ASP A 291 27.22 10.56 1.77
N GLY A 292 25.90 10.65 1.41
CA GLY A 292 25.29 11.89 0.95
C GLY A 292 25.04 12.86 2.08
N LYS A 293 24.60 14.09 1.76
CA LYS A 293 24.29 15.13 2.73
C LYS A 293 22.77 15.32 2.82
N LEU A 294 22.25 15.34 4.06
CA LEU A 294 20.85 15.67 4.33
C LEU A 294 20.61 17.17 4.07
N GLY A 295 19.61 17.46 3.25
CA GLY A 295 19.17 18.80 2.94
C GLY A 295 17.85 19.16 3.62
N LYS A 296 16.91 19.71 2.85
CA LYS A 296 15.60 20.15 3.35
C LYS A 296 14.69 18.95 3.63
N ALA A 297 14.09 18.90 4.81
CA ALA A 297 13.02 17.96 5.10
C ALA A 297 11.72 18.39 4.39
N LEU A 298 11.16 17.51 3.59
CA LEU A 298 9.85 17.66 2.93
C LEU A 298 8.71 17.18 3.83
N TYR A 299 9.03 16.19 4.66
CA TYR A 299 8.10 15.59 5.60
C TYR A 299 8.86 15.07 6.83
N THR A 300 8.26 15.22 8.01
CA THR A 300 8.72 14.61 9.25
C THR A 300 7.54 14.20 10.11
N LEU A 301 7.66 13.04 10.74
CA LEU A 301 6.79 12.51 11.78
C LEU A 301 7.65 12.14 12.99
N ASN A 302 7.29 12.62 14.19
CA ASN A 302 7.97 12.34 15.46
C ASN A 302 9.46 12.74 15.49
N GLY A 303 9.82 13.81 14.75
CA GLY A 303 11.17 14.37 14.75
C GLY A 303 11.89 14.25 13.40
N ALA A 304 12.90 15.08 13.23
CA ALA A 304 13.75 15.07 12.04
C ALA A 304 15.03 14.26 12.29
N PRO A 305 15.55 13.54 11.28
CA PRO A 305 16.87 12.92 11.40
C PRO A 305 17.96 14.00 11.46
N SER A 306 19.07 13.67 12.08
CA SER A 306 20.27 14.51 12.12
C SER A 306 21.47 13.75 11.55
N GLN A 307 22.46 14.47 11.01
CA GLN A 307 23.66 13.85 10.44
C GLN A 307 24.93 14.46 11.01
N ALA A 308 25.86 13.62 11.44
CA ALA A 308 27.19 14.03 11.87
C ALA A 308 28.21 12.97 11.43
N HIS A 309 29.31 13.40 10.80
CA HIS A 309 30.40 12.51 10.34
C HIS A 309 29.94 11.33 9.50
N GLY A 310 28.96 11.52 8.60
CA GLY A 310 28.41 10.45 7.75
C GLY A 310 27.41 9.51 8.46
N ILE A 311 27.18 9.71 9.75
CA ILE A 311 26.19 8.93 10.52
C ILE A 311 24.88 9.71 10.58
N VAL A 312 23.81 9.10 10.10
CA VAL A 312 22.43 9.60 10.25
C VAL A 312 21.83 8.99 11.52
N THR A 313 21.40 9.86 12.42
CA THR A 313 20.68 9.49 13.65
C THR A 313 19.19 9.73 13.42
N VAL A 314 18.36 8.72 13.67
CA VAL A 314 16.93 8.69 13.37
C VAL A 314 16.16 8.54 14.68
N PRO A 315 15.22 9.46 14.98
CA PRO A 315 14.42 9.38 16.21
C PRO A 315 13.60 8.08 16.30
N ALA A 316 13.21 7.72 17.50
CA ALA A 316 12.32 6.60 17.78
C ALA A 316 10.93 6.80 17.12
N ALA A 317 10.32 5.72 16.65
CA ALA A 317 8.98 5.70 16.09
C ALA A 317 8.71 6.86 15.09
N SER A 318 9.61 7.06 14.11
CA SER A 318 9.63 8.24 13.24
C SER A 318 9.68 7.91 11.76
N ALA A 319 9.31 8.90 10.94
CA ALA A 319 9.50 8.87 9.49
C ALA A 319 9.94 10.24 8.98
N ALA A 320 10.78 10.27 7.94
CA ALA A 320 11.20 11.50 7.30
C ALA A 320 11.45 11.32 5.80
N PHE A 321 11.11 12.35 5.02
CA PHE A 321 11.48 12.49 3.61
C PHE A 321 12.36 13.72 3.49
N VAL A 322 13.60 13.53 3.08
CA VAL A 322 14.62 14.58 3.09
C VAL A 322 15.25 14.68 1.69
N GLU A 323 15.27 15.89 1.13
CA GLU A 323 16.04 16.13 -0.09
C GLU A 323 17.53 15.91 0.19
N VAL A 324 18.24 15.33 -0.77
CA VAL A 324 19.67 15.03 -0.65
C VAL A 324 20.43 15.45 -1.91
N GLU A 325 21.71 15.83 -1.71
CA GLU A 325 22.62 16.20 -2.78
C GLU A 325 23.31 14.96 -3.39
#